data_518321ff0012a96a79ba0cac24956231
#
_entry.id   518321ff0012a96a79ba0cac24956231
#
_cell.length_a   1.000
_cell.length_b   1.000
_cell.length_c   1.000
_cell.angle_alpha   90.00
_cell.angle_beta   90.00
_cell.angle_gamma   90.00
#
_symmetry.space_group_name_H-M   'P 1'
#
loop_
_entity.id
_entity.type
_entity.pdbx_description
1 polymer ?
#
loop_
_entity_poly.entity_id
_entity_poly.type
_entity_poly.pdbx_seq_one_letter_code
_entity_poly.pdbx_strand_id
1 'polypeptide(L)'
;MGFMDSFKRLEKLCGEIYRVQHGVSAYIEDMEKCSSGAYSVEGWSEDLRRLKDYLHLRNKIGHDTDFSEDDCDEGDAEWLDSFRSRIMNRDDPLARYQRFMDEQKKKRTATVQTRQATPSSYRPRDDVPPSRIDHTWDDTNRRCEKPSRWSEYLFNVILYGSAILLAVIIGYCFYVFTRL
;
A
#
# COMPACT_ATOMS: atom_id res chain seq x y z
N MET A 1 9.56 -4.41 27.68
CA MET A 1 9.88 -3.42 26.65
C MET A 1 8.60 -2.66 26.41
N GLY A 2 8.63 -1.30 26.36
CA GLY A 2 7.38 -0.53 26.33
C GLY A 2 6.73 -0.51 24.94
N PHE A 3 5.42 -0.24 24.92
CA PHE A 3 4.62 -0.13 23.70
C PHE A 3 5.20 0.89 22.71
N MET A 4 5.54 2.09 23.19
CA MET A 4 6.06 3.16 22.34
C MET A 4 7.40 2.83 21.71
N ASP A 5 8.27 2.08 22.37
CA ASP A 5 9.53 1.65 21.80
C ASP A 5 9.35 0.61 20.68
N SER A 6 8.46 -0.36 20.90
CA SER A 6 8.10 -1.37 19.89
C SER A 6 7.40 -0.72 18.68
N PHE A 7 6.49 0.23 18.93
CA PHE A 7 5.83 0.98 17.86
C PHE A 7 6.84 1.82 17.04
N LYS A 8 7.75 2.56 17.66
CA LYS A 8 8.79 3.33 16.95
C LYS A 8 9.69 2.47 16.08
N ARG A 9 10.01 1.24 16.52
CA ARG A 9 10.80 0.29 15.70
C ARG A 9 10.02 -0.19 14.48
N LEU A 10 8.73 -0.48 14.65
CA LEU A 10 7.85 -0.84 13.54
C LEU A 10 7.70 0.33 12.56
N GLU A 11 7.44 1.54 13.08
CA GLU A 11 7.32 2.78 12.29
C GLU A 11 8.58 3.02 11.45
N LYS A 12 9.77 2.88 12.08
CA LYS A 12 11.04 3.03 11.39
C LYS A 12 11.21 2.00 10.27
N LEU A 13 10.95 0.72 10.54
CA LEU A 13 11.05 -0.35 9.54
C LEU A 13 10.13 -0.09 8.34
N CYS A 14 8.86 0.19 8.61
CA CYS A 14 7.89 0.53 7.56
C CYS A 14 8.30 1.82 6.84
N GLY A 15 8.79 2.84 7.55
CA GLY A 15 9.30 4.08 6.97
C GLY A 15 10.44 3.85 5.98
N GLU A 16 11.37 2.96 6.31
CA GLU A 16 12.48 2.56 5.42
C GLU A 16 11.97 1.82 4.17
N ILE A 17 10.99 0.91 4.32
CA ILE A 17 10.39 0.16 3.21
C ILE A 17 9.64 1.09 2.25
N TYR A 18 8.82 1.99 2.78
CA TYR A 18 7.98 2.90 1.99
C TYR A 18 8.67 4.21 1.64
N ARG A 19 9.83 4.51 2.25
CA ARG A 19 10.56 5.78 2.14
C ARG A 19 9.70 6.98 2.53
N VAL A 20 8.94 6.84 3.61
CA VAL A 20 8.04 7.86 4.14
C VAL A 20 8.23 8.02 5.64
N GLN A 21 7.77 9.16 6.18
CA GLN A 21 7.89 9.48 7.60
C GLN A 21 6.90 8.68 8.46
N HIS A 22 5.69 8.42 7.92
CA HIS A 22 4.62 7.67 8.60
C HIS A 22 4.49 6.27 8.00
N GLY A 23 5.42 5.40 8.36
CA GLY A 23 5.58 4.09 7.76
C GLY A 23 4.42 3.15 8.04
N VAL A 24 3.94 3.09 9.28
CA VAL A 24 2.80 2.24 9.67
C VAL A 24 1.52 2.68 8.97
N SER A 25 1.29 4.00 8.83
CA SER A 25 0.15 4.52 8.08
C SER A 25 0.20 4.09 6.60
N ALA A 26 1.38 4.16 5.98
CA ALA A 26 1.57 3.73 4.59
C ALA A 26 1.34 2.21 4.43
N TYR A 27 1.77 1.41 5.41
CA TYR A 27 1.51 -0.03 5.42
C TYR A 27 0.01 -0.35 5.52
N ILE A 28 -0.71 0.34 6.42
CA ILE A 28 -2.17 0.24 6.55
C ILE A 28 -2.86 0.60 5.24
N GLU A 29 -2.48 1.72 4.61
CA GLU A 29 -3.05 2.14 3.33
C GLU A 29 -2.84 1.08 2.23
N ASP A 30 -1.68 0.42 2.17
CA ASP A 30 -1.43 -0.65 1.20
C ASP A 30 -2.28 -1.89 1.47
N MET A 31 -2.49 -2.25 2.75
CA MET A 31 -3.43 -3.31 3.10
C MET A 31 -4.86 -2.97 2.68
N GLU A 32 -5.31 -1.73 2.90
CA GLU A 32 -6.65 -1.27 2.52
C GLU A 32 -6.89 -1.27 1.01
N LYS A 33 -5.86 -0.96 0.22
CA LYS A 33 -5.94 -1.01 -1.25
C LYS A 33 -6.10 -2.44 -1.78
N CYS A 34 -5.61 -3.43 -1.05
CA CYS A 34 -5.72 -4.85 -1.42
C CYS A 34 -7.06 -5.44 -0.96
N SER A 35 -8.18 -5.04 -1.59
CA SER A 35 -9.54 -5.42 -1.20
C SER A 35 -9.79 -6.94 -1.10
N SER A 36 -9.04 -7.75 -1.86
CA SER A 36 -9.11 -9.22 -1.83
C SER A 36 -8.20 -9.85 -0.77
N GLY A 37 -7.39 -9.07 -0.05
CA GLY A 37 -6.47 -9.57 0.97
C GLY A 37 -7.17 -10.32 2.08
N ALA A 38 -8.29 -9.79 2.56
CA ALA A 38 -9.09 -10.39 3.63
C ALA A 38 -9.65 -11.79 3.29
N TYR A 39 -9.85 -12.08 2.00
CA TYR A 39 -10.34 -13.38 1.52
C TYR A 39 -9.21 -14.35 1.16
N SER A 40 -8.00 -13.83 0.94
CA SER A 40 -6.87 -14.59 0.41
C SER A 40 -5.83 -14.95 1.47
N VAL A 41 -5.78 -14.18 2.56
CA VAL A 41 -4.77 -14.31 3.61
C VAL A 41 -5.45 -14.39 4.97
N GLU A 42 -5.21 -15.48 5.68
CA GLU A 42 -5.69 -15.67 7.04
C GLU A 42 -5.07 -14.63 7.98
N GLY A 43 -5.90 -14.08 8.88
CA GLY A 43 -5.49 -13.06 9.85
C GLY A 43 -5.40 -11.63 9.29
N TRP A 44 -5.65 -11.42 7.99
CA TRP A 44 -5.56 -10.10 7.36
C TRP A 44 -6.37 -9.02 8.07
N SER A 45 -7.65 -9.28 8.29
CA SER A 45 -8.56 -8.30 8.89
C SER A 45 -8.21 -8.00 10.35
N GLU A 46 -7.74 -9.01 11.08
CA GLU A 46 -7.30 -8.86 12.46
C GLU A 46 -6.01 -8.04 12.56
N ASP A 47 -5.01 -8.36 11.75
CA ASP A 47 -3.77 -7.60 11.68
C ASP A 47 -4.02 -6.13 11.29
N LEU A 48 -4.88 -5.90 10.28
CA LEU A 48 -5.26 -4.56 9.85
C LEU A 48 -5.96 -3.77 10.96
N ARG A 49 -6.89 -4.40 11.67
CA ARG A 49 -7.60 -3.79 12.79
C ARG A 49 -6.62 -3.41 13.89
N ARG A 50 -5.76 -4.33 14.33
CA ARG A 50 -4.77 -4.07 15.39
C ARG A 50 -3.79 -2.97 15.01
N LEU A 51 -3.31 -2.92 13.78
CA LEU A 51 -2.44 -1.84 13.33
C LEU A 51 -3.11 -0.47 13.42
N LYS A 52 -4.40 -0.37 13.08
CA LYS A 52 -5.18 0.87 13.22
C LYS A 52 -5.38 1.25 14.67
N ASP A 53 -5.70 0.28 15.52
CA ASP A 53 -5.89 0.48 16.95
C ASP A 53 -4.57 0.99 17.59
N TYR A 54 -3.43 0.40 17.24
CA TYR A 54 -2.12 0.83 17.76
C TYR A 54 -1.67 2.18 17.22
N LEU A 55 -1.99 2.50 15.98
CA LEU A 55 -1.74 3.84 15.44
C LEU A 55 -2.57 4.90 16.20
N HIS A 56 -3.84 4.57 16.51
CA HIS A 56 -4.69 5.43 17.33
C HIS A 56 -4.15 5.56 18.76
N LEU A 57 -3.76 4.45 19.39
CA LEU A 57 -3.19 4.40 20.74
C LEU A 57 -1.91 5.24 20.83
N ARG A 58 -0.99 5.10 19.89
CA ARG A 58 0.23 5.92 19.79
C ARG A 58 -0.09 7.42 19.69
N ASN A 59 -1.10 7.78 18.91
CA ASN A 59 -1.51 9.18 18.79
C ASN A 59 -2.12 9.69 20.09
N LYS A 60 -2.90 8.87 20.78
CA LYS A 60 -3.48 9.21 22.08
C LYS A 60 -2.41 9.46 23.13
N ILE A 61 -1.40 8.57 23.26
CA ILE A 61 -0.26 8.76 24.17
C ILE A 61 0.50 10.06 23.86
N GLY A 62 0.59 10.46 22.58
CA GLY A 62 1.32 11.66 22.18
C GLY A 62 0.57 12.98 22.38
N HIS A 63 -0.75 12.95 22.56
CA HIS A 63 -1.60 14.16 22.59
C HIS A 63 -2.48 14.28 23.82
N ASP A 64 -2.73 13.20 24.54
CA ASP A 64 -3.57 13.17 25.72
C ASP A 64 -2.70 13.14 26.97
N THR A 65 -2.83 14.16 27.83
CA THR A 65 -2.06 14.29 29.08
C THR A 65 -2.51 13.30 30.14
N ASP A 66 -3.72 12.79 30.04
CA ASP A 66 -4.32 11.87 31.02
C ASP A 66 -4.11 10.40 30.65
N PHE A 67 -3.46 10.12 29.49
CA PHE A 67 -3.19 8.78 28.98
C PHE A 67 -1.69 8.54 28.86
N SER A 68 -1.20 7.47 29.44
CA SER A 68 0.22 7.12 29.45
C SER A 68 0.48 5.73 28.83
N GLU A 69 1.75 5.41 28.64
CA GLU A 69 2.17 4.09 28.17
C GLU A 69 1.83 2.97 29.16
N ASP A 70 1.70 3.31 30.45
CA ASP A 70 1.34 2.35 31.51
C ASP A 70 -0.12 1.86 31.38
N ASP A 71 -0.94 2.57 30.59
CA ASP A 71 -2.32 2.16 30.31
C ASP A 71 -2.43 1.17 29.12
N CYS A 72 -1.30 0.80 28.51
CA CYS A 72 -1.24 -0.20 27.44
C CYS A 72 -1.10 -1.61 28.00
N ASP A 73 -1.68 -2.59 27.29
CA ASP A 73 -1.52 -3.99 27.66
C ASP A 73 -0.09 -4.50 27.39
N GLU A 74 0.44 -5.33 28.29
CA GLU A 74 1.78 -5.93 28.09
C GLU A 74 1.90 -6.69 26.76
N GLY A 75 0.83 -7.34 26.32
CA GLY A 75 0.76 -8.08 25.05
C GLY A 75 0.84 -7.20 23.80
N ASP A 76 0.59 -5.89 23.91
CA ASP A 76 0.60 -4.98 22.76
C ASP A 76 2.02 -4.77 22.21
N ALA A 77 2.98 -4.59 23.11
CA ALA A 77 4.40 -4.46 22.74
C ALA A 77 4.95 -5.74 22.10
N GLU A 78 4.59 -6.90 22.66
CA GLU A 78 5.00 -8.21 22.11
C GLU A 78 4.40 -8.46 20.72
N TRP A 79 3.15 -8.08 20.53
CA TRP A 79 2.51 -8.21 19.22
C TRP A 79 3.19 -7.32 18.17
N LEU A 80 3.52 -6.07 18.50
CA LEU A 80 4.24 -5.15 17.61
C LEU A 80 5.62 -5.70 17.21
N ASP A 81 6.38 -6.25 18.15
CA ASP A 81 7.68 -6.86 17.87
C ASP A 81 7.55 -8.14 17.05
N SER A 82 6.53 -8.96 17.29
CA SER A 82 6.18 -10.12 16.48
C SER A 82 5.81 -9.69 15.06
N PHE A 83 4.96 -8.67 14.90
CA PHE A 83 4.56 -8.16 13.60
C PHE A 83 5.76 -7.60 12.82
N ARG A 84 6.65 -6.85 13.48
CA ARG A 84 7.91 -6.38 12.88
C ARG A 84 8.76 -7.55 12.39
N SER A 85 8.88 -8.61 13.18
CA SER A 85 9.62 -9.81 12.80
C SER A 85 9.00 -10.51 11.58
N ARG A 86 7.66 -10.55 11.49
CA ARG A 86 6.94 -11.07 10.31
C ARG A 86 7.28 -10.27 9.05
N ILE A 87 7.34 -8.93 9.13
CA ILE A 87 7.74 -8.08 8.00
C ILE A 87 9.18 -8.40 7.57
N MET A 88 10.12 -8.49 8.52
CA MET A 88 11.52 -8.80 8.21
C MET A 88 11.69 -10.17 7.55
N ASN A 89 10.89 -11.15 7.96
CA ASN A 89 10.88 -12.51 7.41
C ASN A 89 10.01 -12.67 6.15
N ARG A 90 9.40 -11.60 5.66
CA ARG A 90 8.43 -11.63 4.56
C ARG A 90 7.26 -12.59 4.80
N ASP A 91 6.81 -12.70 6.04
CA ASP A 91 5.66 -13.51 6.46
C ASP A 91 4.49 -12.66 6.97
N ASP A 92 4.54 -11.39 6.69
CA ASP A 92 3.49 -10.41 6.93
C ASP A 92 2.33 -10.54 5.94
N PRO A 93 1.16 -9.95 6.21
CA PRO A 93 -0.02 -10.05 5.36
C PRO A 93 0.21 -9.67 3.91
N LEU A 94 0.92 -8.56 3.64
CA LEU A 94 1.18 -8.09 2.28
C LEU A 94 2.10 -9.05 1.51
N ALA A 95 3.13 -9.58 2.15
CA ALA A 95 4.03 -10.55 1.53
C ALA A 95 3.33 -11.89 1.25
N ARG A 96 2.44 -12.35 2.15
CA ARG A 96 1.61 -13.54 1.93
C ARG A 96 0.64 -13.34 0.77
N TYR A 97 0.01 -12.16 0.70
CA TYR A 97 -0.88 -11.81 -0.39
C TYR A 97 -0.15 -11.79 -1.74
N GLN A 98 1.04 -11.22 -1.80
CA GLN A 98 1.85 -11.20 -3.01
C GLN A 98 2.20 -12.61 -3.49
N ARG A 99 2.62 -13.50 -2.58
CA ARG A 99 2.87 -14.92 -2.91
C ARG A 99 1.62 -15.60 -3.45
N PHE A 100 0.47 -15.38 -2.83
CA PHE A 100 -0.80 -15.92 -3.30
C PHE A 100 -1.11 -15.46 -4.74
N MET A 101 -0.94 -14.17 -5.04
CA MET A 101 -1.17 -13.61 -6.37
C MET A 101 -0.21 -14.19 -7.42
N ASP A 102 1.06 -14.37 -7.07
CA ASP A 102 2.06 -14.95 -7.96
C ASP A 102 1.76 -16.42 -8.27
N GLU A 103 1.30 -17.20 -7.29
CA GLU A 103 0.85 -18.57 -7.51
C GLU A 103 -0.38 -18.65 -8.43
N GLN A 104 -1.33 -17.73 -8.26
CA GLN A 104 -2.50 -17.64 -9.15
C GLN A 104 -2.10 -17.31 -10.58
N LYS A 105 -1.17 -16.38 -10.78
CA LYS A 105 -0.62 -16.07 -12.11
C LYS A 105 0.04 -17.28 -12.74
N LYS A 106 0.87 -18.02 -12.02
CA LYS A 106 1.53 -19.25 -12.51
C LYS A 106 0.51 -20.31 -12.94
N LYS A 107 -0.53 -20.54 -12.13
CA LYS A 107 -1.59 -21.51 -12.46
C LYS A 107 -2.34 -21.13 -13.75
N ARG A 108 -2.68 -19.86 -13.94
CA ARG A 108 -3.33 -19.36 -15.16
C ARG A 108 -2.47 -19.57 -16.40
N THR A 109 -1.17 -19.24 -16.32
CA THR A 109 -0.23 -19.40 -17.44
C THR A 109 -0.07 -20.87 -17.83
N ALA A 110 0.05 -21.78 -16.85
CA ALA A 110 0.15 -23.22 -17.10
C ALA A 110 -1.12 -23.77 -17.80
N THR A 111 -2.30 -23.31 -17.40
CA THR A 111 -3.56 -23.77 -18.02
C THR A 111 -3.70 -23.31 -19.47
N VAL A 112 -3.22 -22.11 -19.82
CA VAL A 112 -3.23 -21.59 -21.19
C VAL A 112 -2.29 -22.41 -22.09
N GLN A 113 -1.10 -22.75 -21.61
CA GLN A 113 -0.15 -23.58 -22.38
C GLN A 113 -0.66 -25.00 -22.65
N THR A 114 -1.36 -25.60 -21.68
CA THR A 114 -1.94 -26.96 -21.87
C THR A 114 -3.06 -26.97 -22.90
N ARG A 115 -3.83 -25.90 -23.03
CA ARG A 115 -4.89 -25.78 -24.05
C ARG A 115 -4.36 -25.61 -25.48
N GLN A 116 -3.16 -25.08 -25.66
CA GLN A 116 -2.52 -24.91 -26.95
C GLN A 116 -1.81 -26.17 -27.45
N ALA A 117 -1.55 -27.16 -26.60
CA ALA A 117 -0.84 -28.39 -26.92
C ALA A 117 -1.73 -29.54 -27.39
N THR A 118 -3.06 -29.41 -27.40
CA THR A 118 -3.95 -30.40 -28.02
C THR A 118 -4.19 -30.02 -29.50
N PRO A 119 -3.72 -30.84 -30.47
CA PRO A 119 -4.06 -30.60 -31.85
C PRO A 119 -5.57 -30.84 -32.02
N SER A 120 -6.31 -29.75 -32.16
CA SER A 120 -7.76 -29.79 -32.42
C SER A 120 -8.01 -30.34 -33.82
N SER A 121 -8.31 -31.63 -33.91
CA SER A 121 -9.08 -32.20 -34.99
C SER A 121 -10.57 -31.85 -34.83
N TYR A 122 -10.92 -30.57 -34.87
CA TYR A 122 -12.30 -30.12 -34.86
C TYR A 122 -12.63 -29.36 -36.15
N ARG A 123 -13.44 -30.01 -36.98
CA ARG A 123 -14.05 -29.42 -38.19
C ARG A 123 -15.02 -28.30 -37.75
N PRO A 124 -14.97 -27.09 -38.34
CA PRO A 124 -15.89 -26.01 -37.97
C PRO A 124 -17.32 -26.43 -38.37
N ARG A 125 -18.24 -26.40 -37.41
CA ARG A 125 -19.67 -26.37 -37.66
C ARG A 125 -20.04 -24.90 -37.67
N ASP A 126 -20.30 -24.35 -38.84
CA ASP A 126 -20.88 -23.04 -39.04
C ASP A 126 -22.26 -23.04 -38.39
N ASP A 127 -22.55 -22.03 -37.54
CA ASP A 127 -23.81 -21.70 -36.87
C ASP A 127 -23.77 -21.75 -35.33
N VAL A 128 -22.84 -20.99 -34.69
CA VAL A 128 -23.04 -20.53 -33.31
C VAL A 128 -22.65 -19.07 -33.26
N PRO A 129 -23.57 -18.15 -32.86
CA PRO A 129 -23.20 -16.75 -32.68
C PRO A 129 -22.21 -16.61 -31.56
N PRO A 130 -21.25 -15.67 -31.64
CA PRO A 130 -20.23 -15.49 -30.61
C PRO A 130 -20.90 -15.05 -29.31
N SER A 131 -20.90 -15.93 -28.31
CA SER A 131 -21.27 -15.58 -26.95
C SER A 131 -20.32 -14.51 -26.44
N ARG A 132 -20.88 -13.37 -26.12
CA ARG A 132 -20.23 -12.20 -25.56
C ARG A 132 -19.53 -12.65 -24.28
N ILE A 133 -18.24 -12.88 -24.35
CA ILE A 133 -17.39 -13.08 -23.15
C ILE A 133 -17.24 -11.70 -22.51
N ASP A 134 -17.98 -11.48 -21.43
CA ASP A 134 -17.82 -10.28 -20.61
C ASP A 134 -16.43 -10.29 -19.98
N HIS A 135 -15.56 -9.43 -20.48
CA HIS A 135 -14.23 -9.16 -19.96
C HIS A 135 -14.24 -8.27 -18.71
N THR A 136 -15.23 -8.42 -17.83
CA THR A 136 -15.38 -7.56 -16.64
C THR A 136 -14.47 -7.94 -15.46
N TRP A 137 -13.60 -8.96 -15.58
CA TRP A 137 -12.74 -9.44 -14.49
C TRP A 137 -11.30 -8.91 -14.50
N ASP A 138 -10.91 -8.15 -15.51
CA ASP A 138 -9.50 -7.73 -15.66
C ASP A 138 -9.19 -6.37 -15.01
N ASP A 139 -10.20 -5.58 -14.64
CA ASP A 139 -10.00 -4.23 -14.11
C ASP A 139 -9.79 -4.17 -12.59
N THR A 140 -10.17 -5.22 -11.85
CA THR A 140 -9.96 -5.26 -10.38
C THR A 140 -8.54 -5.62 -9.99
N ASN A 141 -7.78 -6.24 -10.90
CA ASN A 141 -6.42 -6.74 -10.61
C ASN A 141 -5.30 -5.73 -10.91
N ARG A 142 -5.62 -4.60 -11.57
CA ARG A 142 -4.66 -3.52 -11.86
C ARG A 142 -4.47 -2.53 -10.70
N ARG A 143 -5.25 -2.66 -9.63
CA ARG A 143 -5.27 -1.65 -8.56
C ARG A 143 -4.24 -1.85 -7.44
N CYS A 144 -3.51 -2.98 -7.45
CA CYS A 144 -2.35 -3.20 -6.58
C CYS A 144 -1.00 -2.90 -7.26
N GLU A 145 -1.00 -2.44 -8.52
CA GLU A 145 0.19 -1.82 -9.11
C GLU A 145 0.31 -0.41 -8.55
N LYS A 146 1.40 -0.17 -7.80
CA LYS A 146 1.75 1.10 -7.21
C LYS A 146 1.44 2.28 -8.16
N PRO A 147 0.45 3.13 -7.90
CA PRO A 147 0.55 4.48 -8.40
C PRO A 147 1.73 5.09 -7.64
N SER A 148 2.79 5.41 -8.35
CA SER A 148 3.90 6.12 -7.77
C SER A 148 3.36 7.48 -7.29
N ARG A 149 3.09 7.61 -5.99
CA ARG A 149 2.75 8.89 -5.32
C ARG A 149 3.79 9.99 -5.61
N TRP A 150 4.92 9.61 -6.16
CA TRP A 150 5.95 10.52 -6.66
C TRP A 150 5.46 11.44 -7.78
N SER A 151 4.50 11.00 -8.61
CA SER A 151 3.99 11.85 -9.69
C SER A 151 3.13 12.99 -9.15
N GLU A 152 2.29 12.76 -8.13
CA GLU A 152 1.49 13.82 -7.53
C GLU A 152 2.33 14.78 -6.66
N TYR A 153 3.32 14.26 -5.91
CA TYR A 153 4.25 15.11 -5.17
C TYR A 153 5.14 15.93 -6.10
N LEU A 154 5.67 15.34 -7.16
CA LEU A 154 6.47 16.09 -8.15
C LEU A 154 5.62 17.14 -8.86
N PHE A 155 4.36 16.85 -9.21
CA PHE A 155 3.46 17.84 -9.81
C PHE A 155 3.20 19.01 -8.85
N ASN A 156 2.91 18.75 -7.59
CA ASN A 156 2.69 19.78 -6.60
C ASN A 156 3.96 20.60 -6.30
N VAL A 157 5.12 19.96 -6.16
CA VAL A 157 6.40 20.66 -5.93
C VAL A 157 6.78 21.54 -7.13
N ILE A 158 6.58 21.08 -8.36
CA ILE A 158 6.82 21.86 -9.57
C ILE A 158 5.84 23.03 -9.67
N LEU A 159 4.57 22.83 -9.34
CA LEU A 159 3.52 23.83 -9.45
C LEU A 159 3.68 24.94 -8.39
N TYR A 160 3.99 24.58 -7.15
CA TYR A 160 4.26 25.57 -6.08
C TYR A 160 5.64 26.22 -6.24
N GLY A 161 6.65 25.49 -6.68
CA GLY A 161 7.98 26.03 -6.94
C GLY A 161 7.96 27.07 -8.09
N SER A 162 7.21 26.82 -9.15
CA SER A 162 7.06 27.78 -10.27
C SER A 162 6.28 29.03 -9.88
N ALA A 163 5.25 28.91 -9.02
CA ALA A 163 4.48 30.06 -8.54
C ALA A 163 5.32 30.99 -7.66
N ILE A 164 6.15 30.43 -6.76
CA ILE A 164 7.05 31.20 -5.91
C ILE A 164 8.12 31.91 -6.76
N LEU A 165 8.69 31.22 -7.75
CA LEU A 165 9.69 31.83 -8.64
C LEU A 165 9.11 33.00 -9.45
N LEU A 166 7.89 32.86 -9.96
CA LEU A 166 7.18 33.94 -10.65
C LEU A 166 6.93 35.14 -9.72
N ALA A 167 6.49 34.90 -8.48
CA ALA A 167 6.25 35.98 -7.52
C ALA A 167 7.54 36.75 -7.19
N VAL A 168 8.69 36.04 -7.06
CA VAL A 168 9.99 36.67 -6.83
C VAL A 168 10.42 37.50 -8.03
N ILE A 169 10.24 37.00 -9.25
CA ILE A 169 10.59 37.74 -10.48
C ILE A 169 9.73 39.01 -10.61
N ILE A 170 8.42 38.92 -10.38
CA ILE A 170 7.52 40.08 -10.45
C ILE A 170 7.90 41.11 -9.37
N GLY A 171 8.17 40.66 -8.14
CA GLY A 171 8.61 41.54 -7.06
C GLY A 171 9.94 42.24 -7.37
N TYR A 172 10.89 41.52 -7.97
CA TYR A 172 12.15 42.10 -8.39
C TYR A 172 12.00 43.12 -9.53
N CYS A 173 11.20 42.81 -10.54
CA CYS A 173 10.90 43.77 -11.62
C CYS A 173 10.23 45.04 -11.10
N PHE A 174 9.27 44.90 -10.16
CA PHE A 174 8.63 46.06 -9.54
C PHE A 174 9.60 46.89 -8.69
N TYR A 175 10.47 46.24 -7.94
CA TYR A 175 11.55 46.93 -7.20
C TYR A 175 12.48 47.72 -8.07
N VAL A 176 12.93 47.16 -9.21
CA VAL A 176 13.80 47.85 -10.18
C VAL A 176 13.07 49.01 -10.82
N PHE A 177 11.79 48.84 -11.19
CA PHE A 177 10.98 49.90 -11.80
C PHE A 177 10.71 51.08 -10.86
N THR A 178 10.60 50.83 -9.54
CA THR A 178 10.40 51.94 -8.57
C THR A 178 11.70 52.65 -8.17
N ARG A 179 12.89 52.13 -8.56
CA ARG A 179 14.18 52.75 -8.27
C ARG A 179 14.78 53.50 -9.45
N LEU A 180 14.23 53.35 -10.65
CA LEU A 180 14.53 54.14 -11.84
C LEU A 180 13.67 55.37 -11.92
#